data_515454d0fd7ee09e069b8aeb2ac224e0
#
_entry.id   515454d0fd7ee09e069b8aeb2ac224e0
#
_cell.length_a   1.000
_cell.length_b   1.000
_cell.length_c   1.000
_cell.angle_alpha   90.00
_cell.angle_beta   90.00
_cell.angle_gamma   90.00
#
_symmetry.space_group_name_H-M   'P 1'
#
loop_
_entity.id
_entity.type
_entity.pdbx_description
1 polymer ?
#
loop_
_entity_poly.entity_id
_entity_poly.type
_entity_poly.pdbx_seq_one_letter_code
_entity_poly.pdbx_strand_id
1 'polypeptide(L)'
;MSKKVAVIVGAGPGVSLHVARKFGQNGFHVVLAARSETALEQFVSQLRNEGITADYTIVDAGSPASIESGFQTIKEQYGSPELLIYNAAIIEALQPSSLTNETLTRHLQVDVIGAVESVRQVLPDLLEKQSGTILITGGGLSLFPAASYSALSIGKAAVRNYALTLSEELKPKGIFVGTVTIAGSVKPNTYYDPAVIADAYWKLHVERKEHEILFRQPS
;
A
#
# COMPACT_ATOMS: atom_id res chain seq x y z
N MET A 1 -25.19 -6.98 -6.73
CA MET A 1 -24.33 -6.08 -5.91
C MET A 1 -23.07 -5.81 -6.70
N SER A 2 -22.65 -4.55 -6.86
CA SER A 2 -21.36 -4.24 -7.47
C SER A 2 -20.24 -4.86 -6.64
N LYS A 3 -19.27 -5.47 -7.29
CA LYS A 3 -18.09 -6.03 -6.61
C LYS A 3 -17.30 -4.88 -5.98
N LYS A 4 -16.93 -5.00 -4.71
CA LYS A 4 -16.02 -4.04 -4.03
C LYS A 4 -14.62 -4.24 -4.58
N VAL A 5 -14.06 -3.23 -5.21
CA VAL A 5 -12.71 -3.29 -5.80
C VAL A 5 -11.66 -2.80 -4.81
N ALA A 6 -10.63 -3.61 -4.60
CA ALA A 6 -9.44 -3.27 -3.84
C ALA A 6 -8.21 -3.23 -4.75
N VAL A 7 -7.51 -2.10 -4.79
CA VAL A 7 -6.25 -1.97 -5.55
C VAL A 7 -5.07 -1.98 -4.59
N ILE A 8 -4.05 -2.80 -4.92
CA ILE A 8 -2.83 -2.91 -4.15
C ILE A 8 -1.64 -2.52 -5.03
N VAL A 9 -1.10 -1.33 -4.80
CA VAL A 9 0.07 -0.80 -5.50
C VAL A 9 1.35 -1.25 -4.79
N GLY A 10 2.31 -1.78 -5.53
CA GLY A 10 3.52 -2.40 -4.98
C GLY A 10 3.28 -3.85 -4.57
N ALA A 11 2.58 -4.60 -5.44
CA ALA A 11 2.36 -6.02 -5.22
C ALA A 11 3.67 -6.81 -5.25
N GLY A 12 3.86 -7.67 -4.25
CA GLY A 12 5.02 -8.53 -4.07
C GLY A 12 4.70 -9.74 -3.20
N PRO A 13 5.61 -10.70 -3.06
CA PRO A 13 5.34 -11.99 -2.41
C PRO A 13 5.16 -11.91 -0.88
N GLY A 14 5.53 -10.78 -0.28
CA GLY A 14 5.46 -10.56 1.17
C GLY A 14 4.10 -10.03 1.63
N VAL A 15 4.11 -8.88 2.30
CA VAL A 15 2.92 -8.27 2.93
C VAL A 15 1.77 -8.12 1.94
N SER A 16 2.00 -7.55 0.76
CA SER A 16 0.93 -7.22 -0.18
C SER A 16 0.17 -8.44 -0.70
N LEU A 17 0.83 -9.58 -0.94
CA LEU A 17 0.13 -10.80 -1.37
C LEU A 17 -0.78 -11.36 -0.25
N HIS A 18 -0.34 -11.31 1.01
CA HIS A 18 -1.15 -11.74 2.14
C HIS A 18 -2.30 -10.78 2.44
N VAL A 19 -2.07 -9.48 2.25
CA VAL A 19 -3.12 -8.46 2.31
C VAL A 19 -4.15 -8.70 1.20
N ALA A 20 -3.71 -8.97 -0.03
CA ALA A 20 -4.57 -9.35 -1.15
C ALA A 20 -5.45 -10.55 -0.81
N ARG A 21 -4.84 -11.61 -0.27
CA ARG A 21 -5.55 -12.80 0.19
C ARG A 21 -6.60 -12.47 1.25
N LYS A 22 -6.22 -11.70 2.26
CA LYS A 22 -7.12 -11.32 3.36
C LYS A 22 -8.34 -10.56 2.87
N PHE A 23 -8.15 -9.55 2.04
CA PHE A 23 -9.27 -8.77 1.50
C PHE A 23 -10.10 -9.57 0.49
N GLY A 24 -9.46 -10.38 -0.36
CA GLY A 24 -10.15 -11.25 -1.31
C GLY A 24 -11.05 -12.29 -0.62
N GLN A 25 -10.58 -12.93 0.44
CA GLN A 25 -11.39 -13.85 1.27
C GLN A 25 -12.58 -13.17 1.93
N ASN A 26 -12.52 -11.84 2.09
CA ASN A 26 -13.62 -11.04 2.64
C ASN A 26 -14.44 -10.32 1.55
N GLY A 27 -14.44 -10.85 0.33
CA GLY A 27 -15.36 -10.46 -0.74
C GLY A 27 -14.93 -9.29 -1.61
N PHE A 28 -13.68 -8.84 -1.51
CA PHE A 28 -13.14 -7.86 -2.45
C PHE A 28 -12.67 -8.54 -3.74
N HIS A 29 -12.92 -7.88 -4.87
CA HIS A 29 -12.20 -8.11 -6.09
C HIS A 29 -10.85 -7.40 -5.99
N VAL A 30 -9.76 -8.16 -5.97
CA VAL A 30 -8.42 -7.62 -5.74
C VAL A 30 -7.71 -7.38 -7.06
N VAL A 31 -7.23 -6.15 -7.28
CA VAL A 31 -6.40 -5.81 -8.44
C VAL A 31 -4.98 -5.50 -7.96
N LEU A 32 -4.04 -6.33 -8.37
CA LEU A 32 -2.62 -6.18 -8.05
C LEU A 32 -1.94 -5.24 -9.05
N ALA A 33 -1.18 -4.27 -8.55
CA ALA A 33 -0.47 -3.31 -9.39
C ALA A 33 1.03 -3.31 -9.07
N ALA A 34 1.88 -3.63 -10.04
CA ALA A 34 3.34 -3.62 -9.94
C ALA A 34 3.97 -3.60 -11.34
N ARG A 35 5.31 -3.54 -11.41
CA ARG A 35 6.05 -3.44 -12.67
C ARG A 35 6.24 -4.77 -13.40
N SER A 36 6.34 -5.88 -12.66
CA SER A 36 6.66 -7.19 -13.23
C SER A 36 5.39 -7.95 -13.57
N GLU A 37 5.06 -8.00 -14.86
CA GLU A 37 3.91 -8.75 -15.36
C GLU A 37 3.97 -10.23 -14.96
N THR A 38 5.11 -10.88 -15.19
CA THR A 38 5.30 -12.30 -14.84
C THR A 38 5.06 -12.59 -13.36
N ALA A 39 5.51 -11.71 -12.47
CA ALA A 39 5.25 -11.87 -11.04
C ALA A 39 3.77 -11.67 -10.71
N LEU A 40 3.12 -10.69 -11.34
CA LEU A 40 1.70 -10.41 -11.17
C LEU A 40 0.83 -11.57 -11.63
N GLU A 41 1.13 -12.18 -12.79
CA GLU A 41 0.44 -13.38 -13.29
C GLU A 41 0.52 -14.53 -12.28
N GLN A 42 1.70 -14.78 -11.71
CA GLN A 42 1.90 -15.82 -10.70
C GLN A 42 1.06 -15.55 -9.44
N PHE A 43 1.06 -14.31 -8.94
CA PHE A 43 0.29 -13.93 -7.75
C PHE A 43 -1.21 -14.03 -7.98
N VAL A 44 -1.70 -13.56 -9.13
CA VAL A 44 -3.11 -13.66 -9.51
C VAL A 44 -3.53 -15.12 -9.67
N SER A 45 -2.72 -15.94 -10.33
CA SER A 45 -2.97 -17.38 -10.45
C SER A 45 -3.07 -18.06 -9.08
N GLN A 46 -2.15 -17.73 -8.15
CA GLN A 46 -2.19 -18.25 -6.77
C GLN A 46 -3.49 -17.84 -6.07
N LEU A 47 -3.88 -16.57 -6.11
CA LEU A 47 -5.10 -16.08 -5.48
C LEU A 47 -6.36 -16.72 -6.09
N ARG A 48 -6.41 -16.87 -7.41
CA ARG A 48 -7.53 -17.52 -8.11
C ARG A 48 -7.66 -19.01 -7.74
N ASN A 49 -6.55 -19.71 -7.58
CA ASN A 49 -6.54 -21.11 -7.11
C ASN A 49 -7.06 -21.25 -5.66
N GLU A 50 -7.00 -20.18 -4.88
CA GLU A 50 -7.57 -20.09 -3.53
C GLU A 50 -9.06 -19.62 -3.55
N GLY A 51 -9.67 -19.48 -4.73
CA GLY A 51 -11.07 -19.05 -4.92
C GLY A 51 -11.28 -17.53 -4.81
N ILE A 52 -10.21 -16.74 -4.85
CA ILE A 52 -10.27 -15.28 -4.76
C ILE A 52 -10.40 -14.67 -6.15
N THR A 53 -11.34 -13.74 -6.31
CA THR A 53 -11.41 -12.93 -7.53
C THR A 53 -10.25 -11.94 -7.55
N ALA A 54 -9.30 -12.14 -8.44
CA ALA A 54 -8.10 -11.32 -8.54
C ALA A 54 -7.72 -11.07 -10.00
N ASP A 55 -7.23 -9.87 -10.27
CA ASP A 55 -6.68 -9.44 -11.56
C ASP A 55 -5.44 -8.58 -11.32
N TYR A 56 -4.81 -8.11 -12.39
CA TYR A 56 -3.65 -7.23 -12.27
C TYR A 56 -3.63 -6.15 -13.34
N THR A 57 -2.83 -5.12 -13.07
CA THR A 57 -2.43 -4.11 -14.05
C THR A 57 -0.95 -3.76 -13.86
N ILE A 58 -0.27 -3.39 -14.95
CA ILE A 58 1.13 -2.98 -14.87
C ILE A 58 1.19 -1.52 -14.44
N VAL A 59 1.87 -1.25 -13.31
CA VAL A 59 2.07 0.09 -12.77
C VAL A 59 3.51 0.23 -12.26
N ASP A 60 4.21 1.23 -12.76
CA ASP A 60 5.43 1.71 -12.11
C ASP A 60 5.07 2.81 -11.11
N ALA A 61 5.22 2.50 -9.82
CA ALA A 61 4.95 3.44 -8.72
C ALA A 61 5.90 4.66 -8.72
N GLY A 62 7.00 4.61 -9.46
CA GLY A 62 7.91 5.74 -9.68
C GLY A 62 7.51 6.64 -10.86
N SER A 63 6.43 6.33 -11.59
CA SER A 63 5.99 7.08 -12.76
C SER A 63 4.54 7.55 -12.60
N PRO A 64 4.29 8.85 -12.39
CA PRO A 64 2.93 9.40 -12.32
C PRO A 64 2.07 9.02 -13.54
N ALA A 65 2.62 9.07 -14.74
CA ALA A 65 1.90 8.70 -15.96
C ALA A 65 1.52 7.20 -15.99
N SER A 66 2.40 6.31 -15.48
CA SER A 66 2.09 4.89 -15.37
C SER A 66 1.01 4.62 -14.33
N ILE A 67 1.02 5.36 -13.20
CA ILE A 67 -0.03 5.28 -12.19
C ILE A 67 -1.38 5.71 -12.77
N GLU A 68 -1.43 6.88 -13.44
CA GLU A 68 -2.64 7.40 -14.07
C GLU A 68 -3.23 6.41 -15.08
N SER A 69 -2.42 5.94 -16.04
CA SER A 69 -2.83 4.96 -17.05
C SER A 69 -3.31 3.64 -16.42
N GLY A 70 -2.59 3.14 -15.41
CA GLY A 70 -2.97 1.92 -14.72
C GLY A 70 -4.30 2.04 -13.99
N PHE A 71 -4.54 3.15 -13.29
CA PHE A 71 -5.81 3.38 -12.61
C PHE A 71 -6.97 3.64 -13.58
N GLN A 72 -6.72 4.27 -14.72
CA GLN A 72 -7.71 4.38 -15.78
C GLN A 72 -8.14 2.99 -16.26
N THR A 73 -7.18 2.11 -16.56
CA THR A 73 -7.46 0.71 -16.95
C THR A 73 -8.26 -0.02 -15.87
N ILE A 74 -7.90 0.15 -14.58
CA ILE A 74 -8.63 -0.48 -13.47
C ILE A 74 -10.08 -0.01 -13.44
N LYS A 75 -10.32 1.30 -13.56
CA LYS A 75 -11.68 1.86 -13.52
C LYS A 75 -12.54 1.38 -14.70
N GLU A 76 -11.97 1.31 -15.89
CA GLU A 76 -12.66 0.85 -17.09
C GLU A 76 -13.03 -0.65 -17.02
N GLN A 77 -12.14 -1.47 -16.49
CA GLN A 77 -12.33 -2.93 -16.49
C GLN A 77 -13.07 -3.45 -15.26
N TYR A 78 -12.84 -2.86 -14.09
CA TYR A 78 -13.29 -3.41 -12.81
C TYR A 78 -14.17 -2.45 -12.02
N GLY A 79 -14.25 -1.18 -12.42
CA GLY A 79 -14.96 -0.13 -11.70
C GLY A 79 -14.06 0.65 -10.72
N SER A 80 -14.63 1.71 -10.14
CA SER A 80 -13.90 2.60 -9.24
C SER A 80 -13.53 1.91 -7.94
N PRO A 81 -12.24 1.89 -7.53
CA PRO A 81 -11.80 1.26 -6.30
C PRO A 81 -12.45 1.88 -5.06
N GLU A 82 -12.90 1.02 -4.14
CA GLU A 82 -13.38 1.42 -2.82
C GLU A 82 -12.28 1.35 -1.75
N LEU A 83 -11.21 0.61 -2.07
CA LEU A 83 -10.04 0.43 -1.23
C LEU A 83 -8.76 0.60 -2.05
N LEU A 84 -7.88 1.48 -1.57
CA LEU A 84 -6.50 1.60 -2.03
C LEU A 84 -5.56 1.12 -0.93
N ILE A 85 -4.62 0.24 -1.28
CA ILE A 85 -3.49 -0.12 -0.43
C ILE A 85 -2.21 0.25 -1.16
N TYR A 86 -1.44 1.18 -0.59
CA TYR A 86 -0.14 1.55 -1.13
C TYR A 86 0.97 0.88 -0.33
N ASN A 87 1.73 -0.01 -0.99
CA ASN A 87 2.78 -0.82 -0.37
C ASN A 87 4.15 -0.65 -1.05
N ALA A 88 4.22 0.07 -2.18
CA ALA A 88 5.49 0.23 -2.90
C ALA A 88 6.52 1.00 -2.07
N ALA A 89 7.76 0.54 -2.11
CA ALA A 89 8.92 1.20 -1.52
C ALA A 89 10.21 0.67 -2.15
N ILE A 90 11.26 1.48 -2.14
CA ILE A 90 12.61 1.05 -2.50
C ILE A 90 13.36 0.67 -1.23
N ILE A 91 13.75 -0.61 -1.13
CA ILE A 91 14.54 -1.13 0.00
C ILE A 91 15.98 -1.28 -0.48
N GLU A 92 16.80 -0.30 -0.18
CA GLU A 92 18.20 -0.23 -0.59
C GLU A 92 19.07 0.27 0.56
N ALA A 93 20.21 -0.38 0.77
CA ALA A 93 21.15 0.02 1.80
C ALA A 93 21.97 1.23 1.31
N LEU A 94 21.71 2.40 1.89
CA LEU A 94 22.36 3.68 1.56
C LEU A 94 22.68 4.45 2.83
N GLN A 95 23.96 4.78 3.03
CA GLN A 95 24.40 5.61 4.16
C GLN A 95 24.06 7.09 3.91
N PRO A 96 23.76 7.89 4.96
CA PRO A 96 23.42 9.31 4.81
C PRO A 96 24.49 10.12 4.05
N SER A 97 25.76 9.83 4.30
CA SER A 97 26.89 10.51 3.66
C SER A 97 27.10 10.18 2.19
N SER A 98 26.46 9.09 1.71
CA SER A 98 26.52 8.66 0.28
C SER A 98 25.26 9.00 -0.51
N LEU A 99 24.29 9.66 0.11
CA LEU A 99 23.08 10.08 -0.60
C LEU A 99 23.42 11.17 -1.62
N THR A 100 22.96 10.95 -2.85
CA THR A 100 22.95 11.96 -3.91
C THR A 100 21.52 12.48 -4.14
N ASN A 101 21.38 13.63 -4.80
CA ASN A 101 20.09 14.13 -5.21
C ASN A 101 19.34 13.11 -6.06
N GLU A 102 20.02 12.42 -6.95
CA GLU A 102 19.45 11.41 -7.84
C GLU A 102 18.89 10.22 -7.05
N THR A 103 19.71 9.64 -6.16
CA THR A 103 19.26 8.48 -5.35
C THR A 103 18.11 8.84 -4.42
N LEU A 104 18.19 10.00 -3.75
CA LEU A 104 17.11 10.45 -2.88
C LEU A 104 15.83 10.74 -3.66
N THR A 105 15.93 11.41 -4.81
CA THR A 105 14.77 11.71 -5.68
C THR A 105 14.09 10.42 -6.12
N ARG A 106 14.87 9.41 -6.57
CA ARG A 106 14.34 8.10 -6.96
C ARG A 106 13.58 7.41 -5.84
N HIS A 107 14.10 7.44 -4.61
CA HIS A 107 13.40 6.88 -3.45
C HIS A 107 12.11 7.65 -3.15
N LEU A 108 12.17 8.97 -3.06
CA LEU A 108 10.99 9.79 -2.79
C LEU A 108 9.94 9.65 -3.89
N GLN A 109 10.36 9.46 -5.14
CA GLN A 109 9.45 9.26 -6.27
C GLN A 109 8.57 8.01 -6.06
N VAL A 110 9.17 6.90 -5.62
CA VAL A 110 8.42 5.67 -5.32
C VAL A 110 7.75 5.74 -3.95
N ASP A 111 8.51 6.07 -2.90
CA ASP A 111 8.06 5.90 -1.53
C ASP A 111 6.96 6.92 -1.12
N VAL A 112 6.97 8.10 -1.75
CA VAL A 112 6.11 9.23 -1.36
C VAL A 112 5.24 9.72 -2.52
N ILE A 113 5.85 10.17 -3.63
CA ILE A 113 5.10 10.74 -4.75
C ILE A 113 4.14 9.72 -5.35
N GLY A 114 4.58 8.47 -5.50
CA GLY A 114 3.73 7.38 -5.98
C GLY A 114 2.52 7.13 -5.07
N ALA A 115 2.67 7.28 -3.75
CA ALA A 115 1.55 7.18 -2.81
C ALA A 115 0.56 8.33 -3.03
N VAL A 116 1.05 9.56 -3.12
CA VAL A 116 0.23 10.75 -3.38
C VAL A 116 -0.52 10.61 -4.71
N GLU A 117 0.17 10.22 -5.78
CA GLU A 117 -0.46 10.03 -7.09
C GLU A 117 -1.50 8.91 -7.09
N SER A 118 -1.22 7.79 -6.42
CA SER A 118 -2.21 6.70 -6.30
C SER A 118 -3.47 7.13 -5.54
N VAL A 119 -3.31 7.92 -4.48
CA VAL A 119 -4.44 8.52 -3.76
C VAL A 119 -5.24 9.46 -4.66
N ARG A 120 -4.58 10.33 -5.45
CA ARG A 120 -5.24 11.24 -6.40
C ARG A 120 -6.12 10.50 -7.40
N GLN A 121 -5.73 9.29 -7.80
CA GLN A 121 -6.52 8.51 -8.76
C GLN A 121 -7.84 7.99 -8.17
N VAL A 122 -7.88 7.66 -6.89
CA VAL A 122 -9.11 7.12 -6.25
C VAL A 122 -9.95 8.19 -5.56
N LEU A 123 -9.33 9.27 -5.13
CA LEU A 123 -9.96 10.28 -4.27
C LEU A 123 -11.24 10.91 -4.83
N PRO A 124 -11.35 11.29 -6.13
CA PRO A 124 -12.60 11.85 -6.66
C PRO A 124 -13.81 10.92 -6.45
N ASP A 125 -13.67 9.63 -6.77
CA ASP A 125 -14.75 8.66 -6.64
C ASP A 125 -15.11 8.39 -5.17
N LEU A 126 -14.10 8.37 -4.28
CA LEU A 126 -14.33 8.19 -2.85
C LEU A 126 -15.04 9.40 -2.23
N LEU A 127 -14.72 10.62 -2.68
CA LEU A 127 -15.38 11.85 -2.25
C LEU A 127 -16.82 11.91 -2.73
N GLU A 128 -17.09 11.53 -3.97
CA GLU A 128 -18.45 11.47 -4.52
C GLU A 128 -19.32 10.48 -3.72
N LYS A 129 -18.77 9.30 -3.40
CA LYS A 129 -19.45 8.28 -2.61
C LYS A 129 -19.51 8.58 -1.11
N GLN A 130 -18.73 9.54 -0.64
CA GLN A 130 -18.51 9.82 0.79
C GLN A 130 -18.15 8.56 1.59
N SER A 131 -17.43 7.66 0.97
CA SER A 131 -17.08 6.35 1.52
C SER A 131 -15.84 5.80 0.82
N GLY A 132 -15.02 5.09 1.58
CA GLY A 132 -13.84 4.39 1.07
C GLY A 132 -12.77 4.19 2.12
N THR A 133 -11.70 3.53 1.71
CA THR A 133 -10.55 3.25 2.58
C THR A 133 -9.25 3.43 1.82
N ILE A 134 -8.30 4.11 2.43
CA ILE A 134 -6.93 4.25 1.95
C ILE A 134 -5.99 3.73 3.04
N LEU A 135 -5.20 2.71 2.73
CA LEU A 135 -4.22 2.13 3.65
C LEU A 135 -2.82 2.28 3.07
N ILE A 136 -1.89 2.80 3.87
CA ILE A 136 -0.50 2.99 3.46
C ILE A 136 0.40 2.12 4.31
N THR A 137 1.32 1.38 3.67
CA THR A 137 2.32 0.59 4.37
C THR A 137 3.41 1.48 4.95
N GLY A 138 3.30 1.73 6.24
CA GLY A 138 4.34 2.37 7.03
C GLY A 138 5.54 1.45 7.29
N GLY A 139 6.53 1.97 7.96
CA GLY A 139 7.69 1.19 8.39
C GLY A 139 8.31 1.77 9.64
N GLY A 140 8.84 0.93 10.52
CA GLY A 140 9.48 1.34 11.76
C GLY A 140 10.62 2.34 11.59
N LEU A 141 11.22 2.38 10.39
CA LEU A 141 12.23 3.37 10.01
C LEU A 141 11.70 4.81 10.03
N SER A 142 10.38 5.03 10.00
CA SER A 142 9.77 6.34 10.18
C SER A 142 9.89 6.87 11.62
N LEU A 143 10.05 5.98 12.59
CA LEU A 143 10.14 6.28 14.03
C LEU A 143 11.54 6.02 14.58
N PHE A 144 12.22 5.02 14.03
CA PHE A 144 13.54 4.54 14.44
C PHE A 144 14.45 4.50 13.20
N PRO A 145 14.94 5.65 12.72
CA PRO A 145 15.73 5.72 11.50
C PRO A 145 17.04 4.93 11.63
N ALA A 146 17.45 4.27 10.57
CA ALA A 146 18.70 3.54 10.51
C ALA A 146 19.63 4.14 9.45
N ALA A 147 20.89 4.42 9.84
CA ALA A 147 21.88 4.99 8.93
C ALA A 147 22.06 4.14 7.66
N SER A 148 22.05 2.79 7.79
CA SER A 148 22.18 1.87 6.65
C SER A 148 21.02 1.91 5.65
N TYR A 149 19.88 2.54 6.02
CA TYR A 149 18.68 2.68 5.18
C TYR A 149 18.18 4.14 5.18
N SER A 150 19.10 5.09 5.00
CA SER A 150 18.80 6.51 5.17
C SER A 150 17.69 7.01 4.23
N ALA A 151 17.77 6.72 2.93
CA ALA A 151 16.76 7.14 1.97
C ALA A 151 15.37 6.55 2.30
N LEU A 152 15.30 5.25 2.63
CA LEU A 152 14.06 4.59 3.03
C LEU A 152 13.51 5.17 4.34
N SER A 153 14.37 5.51 5.31
CA SER A 153 13.95 6.16 6.57
C SER A 153 13.27 7.50 6.30
N ILE A 154 13.86 8.32 5.41
CA ILE A 154 13.28 9.60 4.98
C ILE A 154 11.93 9.37 4.29
N GLY A 155 11.86 8.44 3.32
CA GLY A 155 10.62 8.11 2.61
C GLY A 155 9.52 7.61 3.55
N LYS A 156 9.85 6.71 4.49
CA LYS A 156 8.87 6.18 5.46
C LYS A 156 8.41 7.25 6.45
N ALA A 157 9.26 8.17 6.87
CA ALA A 157 8.85 9.31 7.70
C ALA A 157 7.89 10.23 6.95
N ALA A 158 8.22 10.57 5.71
CA ALA A 158 7.39 11.43 4.87
C ALA A 158 6.01 10.81 4.56
N VAL A 159 5.97 9.53 4.12
CA VAL A 159 4.70 8.89 3.77
C VAL A 159 3.83 8.61 5.01
N ARG A 160 4.43 8.36 6.18
CA ARG A 160 3.70 8.28 7.44
C ARG A 160 3.02 9.61 7.78
N ASN A 161 3.76 10.72 7.69
CA ASN A 161 3.21 12.06 7.91
C ASN A 161 2.06 12.34 6.94
N TYR A 162 2.24 12.04 5.65
CA TYR A 162 1.19 12.17 4.64
C TYR A 162 -0.07 11.36 5.01
N ALA A 163 0.07 10.10 5.42
CA ALA A 163 -1.07 9.27 5.80
C ALA A 163 -1.86 9.88 6.98
N LEU A 164 -1.19 10.40 8.00
CA LEU A 164 -1.82 10.96 9.18
C LEU A 164 -2.53 12.29 8.87
N THR A 165 -1.90 13.20 8.12
CA THR A 165 -2.51 14.47 7.72
C THR A 165 -3.68 14.25 6.76
N LEU A 166 -3.56 13.29 5.83
CA LEU A 166 -4.66 12.91 4.95
C LEU A 166 -5.85 12.31 5.73
N SER A 167 -5.57 11.55 6.81
CA SER A 167 -6.62 10.99 7.66
C SER A 167 -7.43 12.07 8.37
N GLU A 168 -6.76 13.12 8.85
CA GLU A 168 -7.42 14.27 9.48
C GLU A 168 -8.33 15.01 8.50
N GLU A 169 -7.85 15.24 7.28
CA GLU A 169 -8.63 15.92 6.23
C GLU A 169 -9.84 15.13 5.77
N LEU A 170 -9.68 13.80 5.57
CA LEU A 170 -10.69 12.95 4.92
C LEU A 170 -11.71 12.32 5.89
N LYS A 171 -11.39 12.26 7.17
CA LYS A 171 -12.30 11.71 8.20
C LYS A 171 -13.69 12.37 8.18
N PRO A 172 -13.85 13.71 8.17
CA PRO A 172 -15.16 14.35 8.11
C PRO A 172 -15.88 14.14 6.77
N LYS A 173 -15.16 13.67 5.73
CA LYS A 173 -15.70 13.37 4.40
C LYS A 173 -16.12 11.90 4.25
N GLY A 174 -16.10 11.10 5.33
CA GLY A 174 -16.52 9.69 5.33
C GLY A 174 -15.47 8.71 4.79
N ILE A 175 -14.27 9.17 4.46
CA ILE A 175 -13.19 8.34 3.92
C ILE A 175 -12.20 8.00 5.05
N PHE A 176 -11.95 6.71 5.24
CA PHE A 176 -10.98 6.24 6.22
C PHE A 176 -9.58 6.16 5.62
N VAL A 177 -8.61 6.76 6.29
CA VAL A 177 -7.19 6.65 5.96
C VAL A 177 -6.44 6.08 7.15
N GLY A 178 -5.59 5.07 6.91
CA GLY A 178 -4.79 4.46 7.96
C GLY A 178 -3.43 3.97 7.48
N THR A 179 -2.54 3.72 8.42
CA THR A 179 -1.22 3.14 8.14
C THR A 179 -0.91 1.99 9.09
N VAL A 180 -0.28 0.94 8.55
CA VAL A 180 0.33 -0.12 9.36
C VAL A 180 1.84 0.12 9.36
N THR A 181 2.36 0.61 10.47
CA THR A 181 3.79 0.91 10.66
C THR A 181 4.50 -0.36 11.14
N ILE A 182 5.09 -1.10 10.21
CA ILE A 182 5.75 -2.39 10.47
C ILE A 182 7.15 -2.13 11.01
N ALA A 183 7.37 -2.37 12.32
CA ALA A 183 8.61 -2.08 13.01
C ALA A 183 9.45 -3.35 13.25
N GLY A 184 9.73 -4.08 12.18
CA GLY A 184 10.56 -5.28 12.19
C GLY A 184 10.73 -5.92 10.83
N SER A 185 11.52 -6.97 10.77
CA SER A 185 11.79 -7.71 9.53
C SER A 185 10.66 -8.69 9.22
N VAL A 186 9.96 -8.46 8.12
CA VAL A 186 8.88 -9.34 7.63
C VAL A 186 9.46 -10.72 7.31
N LYS A 187 8.99 -11.74 8.03
CA LYS A 187 9.48 -13.11 7.87
C LYS A 187 8.39 -14.12 8.27
N PRO A 188 8.11 -15.14 7.44
CA PRO A 188 7.18 -16.21 7.78
C PRO A 188 7.51 -16.90 9.11
N ASN A 189 6.48 -17.34 9.83
CA ASN A 189 6.56 -18.04 11.11
C ASN A 189 7.26 -17.25 12.23
N THR A 190 7.16 -15.90 12.17
CA THR A 190 7.63 -15.01 13.24
C THR A 190 6.50 -14.09 13.68
N TYR A 191 6.76 -13.22 14.68
CA TYR A 191 5.82 -12.14 15.01
C TYR A 191 5.48 -11.27 13.79
N TYR A 192 6.43 -11.10 12.87
CA TYR A 192 6.28 -10.33 11.63
C TYR A 192 5.90 -11.20 10.42
N ASP A 193 5.14 -12.26 10.68
CA ASP A 193 4.59 -13.09 9.61
C ASP A 193 3.66 -12.24 8.71
N PRO A 194 3.82 -12.30 7.39
CA PRO A 194 3.00 -11.52 6.47
C PRO A 194 1.50 -11.73 6.63
N ALA A 195 1.06 -12.93 7.01
CA ALA A 195 -0.36 -13.21 7.23
C ALA A 195 -0.88 -12.49 8.49
N VAL A 196 -0.09 -12.47 9.58
CA VAL A 196 -0.44 -11.75 10.81
C VAL A 196 -0.43 -10.23 10.57
N ILE A 197 0.52 -9.74 9.78
CA ILE A 197 0.54 -8.33 9.38
C ILE A 197 -0.72 -7.98 8.56
N ALA A 198 -1.17 -8.86 7.66
CA ALA A 198 -2.37 -8.63 6.87
C ALA A 198 -3.64 -8.49 7.74
N ASP A 199 -3.69 -9.15 8.89
CA ASP A 199 -4.78 -8.98 9.86
C ASP A 199 -4.83 -7.54 10.43
N ALA A 200 -3.70 -6.88 10.58
CA ALA A 200 -3.65 -5.50 11.02
C ALA A 200 -4.27 -4.53 9.97
N TYR A 201 -4.04 -4.78 8.67
CA TYR A 201 -4.70 -4.01 7.60
C TYR A 201 -6.21 -4.21 7.62
N TRP A 202 -6.64 -5.47 7.78
CA TRP A 202 -8.06 -5.79 7.87
C TRP A 202 -8.71 -5.14 9.10
N LYS A 203 -8.05 -5.19 10.24
CA LYS A 203 -8.50 -4.54 11.48
C LYS A 203 -8.70 -3.04 11.28
N LEU A 204 -7.73 -2.33 10.70
CA LEU A 204 -7.86 -0.90 10.38
C LEU A 204 -9.08 -0.63 9.48
N HIS A 205 -9.25 -1.44 8.42
CA HIS A 205 -10.35 -1.28 7.48
C HIS A 205 -11.73 -1.45 8.14
N VAL A 206 -11.88 -2.45 9.01
CA VAL A 206 -13.17 -2.79 9.62
C VAL A 206 -13.49 -1.90 10.82
N GLU A 207 -12.52 -1.73 11.74
CA GLU A 207 -12.77 -1.01 13.00
C GLU A 207 -12.78 0.51 12.84
N ARG A 208 -11.95 1.06 11.98
CA ARG A 208 -11.84 2.51 11.68
C ARG A 208 -11.68 3.40 12.92
N LYS A 209 -11.13 2.85 14.01
CA LYS A 209 -10.98 3.55 15.30
C LYS A 209 -9.66 4.31 15.38
N GLU A 210 -8.60 3.66 14.93
CA GLU A 210 -7.24 4.18 14.96
C GLU A 210 -6.75 4.42 13.53
N HIS A 211 -5.95 5.45 13.32
CA HIS A 211 -5.38 5.79 12.02
C HIS A 211 -3.98 5.21 11.82
N GLU A 212 -3.40 4.62 12.87
CA GLU A 212 -2.12 3.92 12.79
C GLU A 212 -2.11 2.70 13.70
N ILE A 213 -1.65 1.56 13.15
CA ILE A 213 -1.24 0.41 13.96
C ILE A 213 0.29 0.34 13.91
N LEU A 214 0.95 0.61 15.05
CA LEU A 214 2.37 0.30 15.21
C LEU A 214 2.52 -1.21 15.42
N PHE A 215 2.84 -1.92 14.33
CA PHE A 215 3.06 -3.36 14.35
C PHE A 215 4.48 -3.64 14.83
N ARG A 216 4.64 -3.78 16.14
CA ARG A 216 5.91 -3.99 16.83
C ARG A 216 5.77 -5.10 17.86
N GLN A 217 6.75 -6.03 17.87
CA GLN A 217 6.81 -7.05 18.92
C GLN A 217 6.96 -6.37 20.29
N PRO A 218 6.11 -6.69 21.27
CA PRO A 218 6.29 -6.23 22.64
C PRO A 218 7.67 -6.63 23.17
N SER A 219 8.30 -5.75 23.92
CA SER A 219 9.59 -5.99 24.62
C SER A 219 9.39 -6.92 25.79
#